data_f145093fa41af697914b4683f6625ea2
#
_entry.id   f145093fa41af697914b4683f6625ea2
#
_cell.length_a   1.000
_cell.length_b   1.000
_cell.length_c   1.000
_cell.angle_alpha   90.00
_cell.angle_beta   90.00
_cell.angle_gamma   90.00
#
_symmetry.space_group_name_H-M   'P 1'
#
loop_
_entity.id
_entity.type
_entity.pdbx_description
1 polymer ?
#
loop_
_entity_poly.entity_id
_entity_poly.type
_entity_poly.pdbx_seq_one_letter_code
_entity_poly.pdbx_strand_id
1 'polypeptide(L)'
;MSDTEIKKPRGIKIRNQSYVKHYNIQTVLRVLEECQPVSRTDMVRLTEMSPTSITRIINALINLGLIYETESVPKRSRGRKAINLCVKHDGVYSMGVFLTYDRIRTCLMDYGNNVIYSDVMPLEKRHYSPHELAALCREMYESAPKHLVRDWKCICAIGVSCAGIVEPLQGRVVKSDQMGWENVDLVDVFREEIGLPVWLENDVKSCLTGEKACRGLTDDVDTAYLMVGTGVGVAATVSGRVMRGFNCRSGEIERVPIVPGMPYETTLHQHLTEASLIERAASFDPSIDNISGLILSLDKPWAQQILSDFKRYLSFIIQMVDGVCDPYRIILGGTLIPQLAPYIKDILPDERVIIGENYEDACVTGAAIVAMRGVITALINEQIEL
;
A
#
# COMPACT_ATOMS: atom_id res chain seq x y z
N MET A 1 -14.14 -44.60 -30.78
CA MET A 1 -13.18 -43.49 -30.91
C MET A 1 -13.48 -42.54 -29.76
N SER A 2 -12.66 -42.55 -28.72
CA SER A 2 -12.87 -41.74 -27.52
C SER A 2 -12.34 -40.32 -27.77
N ASP A 3 -13.24 -39.34 -27.68
CA ASP A 3 -12.84 -37.93 -27.69
C ASP A 3 -11.96 -37.65 -26.47
N THR A 4 -10.69 -37.50 -26.71
CA THR A 4 -9.71 -37.08 -25.70
C THR A 4 -9.86 -35.59 -25.55
N GLU A 5 -10.61 -35.14 -24.55
CA GLU A 5 -10.64 -33.72 -24.15
C GLU A 5 -9.21 -33.25 -23.86
N ILE A 6 -8.70 -32.38 -24.70
CA ILE A 6 -7.39 -31.69 -24.48
C ILE A 6 -7.57 -30.74 -23.29
N LYS A 7 -7.16 -31.19 -22.10
CA LYS A 7 -7.13 -30.33 -20.91
C LYS A 7 -6.18 -29.14 -21.16
N LYS A 8 -6.73 -27.93 -21.08
CA LYS A 8 -5.97 -26.69 -21.16
C LYS A 8 -4.83 -26.70 -20.13
N PRO A 9 -3.55 -26.52 -20.52
CA PRO A 9 -2.46 -26.51 -19.56
C PRO A 9 -2.66 -25.39 -18.53
N ARG A 10 -2.46 -25.70 -17.25
CA ARG A 10 -2.48 -24.70 -16.17
C ARG A 10 -1.34 -23.70 -16.40
N GLY A 11 -1.67 -22.41 -16.50
CA GLY A 11 -0.65 -21.34 -16.58
C GLY A 11 -0.55 -20.59 -17.91
N ILE A 12 -1.21 -21.02 -18.99
CA ILE A 12 -1.33 -20.19 -20.19
C ILE A 12 -2.44 -19.17 -19.97
N LYS A 13 -2.09 -18.03 -19.34
CA LYS A 13 -2.93 -16.82 -19.43
C LYS A 13 -2.77 -16.29 -20.85
N ILE A 14 -3.75 -16.56 -21.72
CA ILE A 14 -3.92 -15.80 -22.97
C ILE A 14 -3.97 -14.34 -22.51
N ARG A 15 -3.00 -13.51 -22.93
CA ARG A 15 -3.05 -12.06 -22.69
C ARG A 15 -4.28 -11.54 -23.42
N ASN A 16 -5.40 -11.48 -22.72
CA ASN A 16 -6.66 -11.02 -23.25
C ASN A 16 -6.48 -9.54 -23.64
N GLN A 17 -7.20 -9.09 -24.63
CA GLN A 17 -7.18 -7.71 -25.12
C GLN A 17 -7.39 -6.70 -23.97
N SER A 18 -8.20 -7.06 -22.96
CA SER A 18 -8.40 -6.26 -21.76
C SER A 18 -7.13 -6.13 -20.89
N TYR A 19 -6.28 -7.14 -20.82
CA TYR A 19 -5.02 -7.08 -20.09
C TYR A 19 -4.03 -6.11 -20.75
N VAL A 20 -3.91 -6.18 -22.08
CA VAL A 20 -3.04 -5.26 -22.85
C VAL A 20 -3.54 -3.83 -22.71
N LYS A 21 -4.86 -3.62 -22.77
CA LYS A 21 -5.50 -2.32 -22.59
C LYS A 21 -5.21 -1.75 -21.20
N HIS A 22 -5.40 -2.53 -20.14
CA HIS A 22 -5.09 -2.14 -18.77
C HIS A 22 -3.61 -1.75 -18.60
N TYR A 23 -2.70 -2.58 -19.10
CA TYR A 23 -1.27 -2.31 -19.09
C TYR A 23 -0.92 -0.99 -19.80
N ASN A 24 -1.50 -0.75 -20.96
CA ASN A 24 -1.29 0.49 -21.73
C ASN A 24 -1.75 1.74 -20.97
N ILE A 25 -2.90 1.67 -20.29
CA ILE A 25 -3.43 2.78 -19.48
C ILE A 25 -2.46 3.07 -18.33
N GLN A 26 -2.04 2.06 -17.59
CA GLN A 26 -1.12 2.21 -16.47
C GLN A 26 0.22 2.81 -16.93
N THR A 27 0.73 2.38 -18.09
CA THR A 27 1.97 2.93 -18.65
C THR A 27 1.84 4.42 -19.02
N VAL A 28 0.71 4.82 -19.60
CA VAL A 28 0.45 6.24 -19.94
C VAL A 28 0.33 7.08 -18.67
N LEU A 29 -0.41 6.62 -17.68
CA LEU A 29 -0.56 7.31 -16.38
C LEU A 29 0.80 7.51 -15.71
N ARG A 30 1.63 6.46 -15.67
CA ARG A 30 2.97 6.53 -15.09
C ARG A 30 3.84 7.58 -15.79
N VAL A 31 3.88 7.58 -17.13
CA VAL A 31 4.68 8.58 -17.87
C VAL A 31 4.15 9.99 -17.62
N LEU A 32 2.84 10.19 -17.48
CA LEU A 32 2.28 11.48 -17.12
C LEU A 32 2.72 11.91 -15.71
N GLU A 33 2.63 11.03 -14.73
CA GLU A 33 3.02 11.32 -13.34
C GLU A 33 4.51 11.68 -13.21
N GLU A 34 5.38 10.94 -13.90
CA GLU A 34 6.84 11.07 -13.77
C GLU A 34 7.46 12.14 -14.70
N CYS A 35 6.89 12.35 -15.89
CA CYS A 35 7.52 13.13 -16.97
C CYS A 35 6.80 14.42 -17.34
N GLN A 36 5.71 14.80 -16.65
CA GLN A 36 4.99 16.02 -16.99
C GLN A 36 5.82 17.30 -16.78
N PRO A 37 5.68 18.32 -17.65
CA PRO A 37 4.83 18.40 -18.83
C PRO A 37 5.39 17.61 -20.03
N VAL A 38 4.58 16.77 -20.67
CA VAL A 38 5.00 15.84 -21.73
C VAL A 38 4.12 15.98 -22.97
N SER A 39 4.72 15.98 -24.18
CA SER A 39 3.94 16.06 -25.41
C SER A 39 3.39 14.70 -25.85
N ARG A 40 2.32 14.68 -26.68
CA ARG A 40 1.78 13.43 -27.27
C ARG A 40 2.88 12.67 -28.06
N THR A 41 3.80 13.37 -28.71
CA THR A 41 4.91 12.77 -29.46
C THR A 41 5.92 12.13 -28.52
N ASP A 42 6.24 12.79 -27.39
CA ASP A 42 7.11 12.21 -26.39
C ASP A 42 6.47 11.01 -25.71
N MET A 43 5.15 11.04 -25.47
CA MET A 43 4.40 9.91 -24.97
C MET A 43 4.53 8.68 -25.87
N VAL A 44 4.39 8.83 -27.19
CA VAL A 44 4.61 7.75 -28.16
C VAL A 44 6.02 7.19 -28.04
N ARG A 45 7.02 8.05 -27.94
CA ARG A 45 8.43 7.65 -27.82
C ARG A 45 8.74 6.92 -26.50
N LEU A 46 8.21 7.44 -25.38
CA LEU A 46 8.48 6.89 -24.05
C LEU A 46 7.75 5.57 -23.77
N THR A 47 6.54 5.42 -24.34
CA THR A 47 5.71 4.22 -24.12
C THR A 47 5.87 3.17 -25.22
N GLU A 48 6.49 3.50 -26.36
CA GLU A 48 6.57 2.66 -27.55
C GLU A 48 5.21 2.24 -28.13
N MET A 49 4.13 2.92 -27.71
CA MET A 49 2.77 2.64 -28.19
C MET A 49 2.46 3.36 -29.50
N SER A 50 1.47 2.84 -30.24
CA SER A 50 1.01 3.49 -31.45
C SER A 50 0.44 4.88 -31.17
N PRO A 51 0.62 5.88 -32.08
CA PRO A 51 0.03 7.21 -31.95
C PRO A 51 -1.50 7.18 -31.75
N THR A 52 -2.18 6.22 -32.37
CA THR A 52 -3.64 6.04 -32.24
C THR A 52 -4.01 5.62 -30.82
N SER A 53 -3.28 4.66 -30.22
CA SER A 53 -3.51 4.22 -28.83
C SER A 53 -3.28 5.35 -27.83
N ILE A 54 -2.18 6.09 -27.99
CA ILE A 54 -1.87 7.26 -27.15
C ILE A 54 -2.99 8.31 -27.26
N THR A 55 -3.39 8.67 -28.48
CA THR A 55 -4.45 9.67 -28.70
C THR A 55 -5.75 9.24 -28.03
N ARG A 56 -6.13 7.99 -28.12
CA ARG A 56 -7.35 7.46 -27.53
C ARG A 56 -7.33 7.52 -25.99
N ILE A 57 -6.23 7.11 -25.37
CA ILE A 57 -6.07 7.15 -23.89
C ILE A 57 -6.03 8.61 -23.42
N ILE A 58 -5.24 9.47 -24.06
CA ILE A 58 -5.13 10.88 -23.68
C ILE A 58 -6.47 11.60 -23.78
N ASN A 59 -7.25 11.36 -24.85
CA ASN A 59 -8.57 11.97 -24.98
C ASN A 59 -9.52 11.49 -23.86
N ALA A 60 -9.48 10.21 -23.49
CA ALA A 60 -10.25 9.72 -22.36
C ALA A 60 -9.86 10.41 -21.05
N LEU A 61 -8.56 10.60 -20.79
CA LEU A 61 -8.06 11.30 -19.60
C LEU A 61 -8.47 12.79 -19.57
N ILE A 62 -8.46 13.47 -20.73
CA ILE A 62 -8.94 14.85 -20.84
C ILE A 62 -10.46 14.93 -20.58
N ASN A 63 -11.24 14.03 -21.16
CA ASN A 63 -12.69 13.98 -20.97
C ASN A 63 -13.08 13.71 -19.51
N LEU A 64 -12.28 12.89 -18.80
CA LEU A 64 -12.43 12.63 -17.36
C LEU A 64 -11.96 13.82 -16.50
N GLY A 65 -11.31 14.83 -17.09
CA GLY A 65 -10.78 15.98 -16.35
C GLY A 65 -9.55 15.67 -15.50
N LEU A 66 -8.84 14.57 -15.82
CA LEU A 66 -7.64 14.11 -15.09
C LEU A 66 -6.36 14.81 -15.57
N ILE A 67 -6.36 15.26 -16.82
CA ILE A 67 -5.26 15.99 -17.44
C ILE A 67 -5.78 17.17 -18.24
N TYR A 68 -4.89 18.11 -18.50
CA TYR A 68 -5.18 19.25 -19.37
C TYR A 68 -4.04 19.50 -20.35
N GLU A 69 -4.37 20.19 -21.44
CA GLU A 69 -3.39 20.61 -22.44
C GLU A 69 -2.91 22.03 -22.14
N THR A 70 -1.60 22.26 -22.26
CA THR A 70 -0.98 23.58 -22.11
C THR A 70 -0.05 23.86 -23.28
N GLU A 71 0.10 25.14 -23.65
CA GLU A 71 1.06 25.51 -24.68
C GLU A 71 2.50 25.39 -24.15
N SER A 72 3.38 24.79 -24.94
CA SER A 72 4.80 24.79 -24.60
C SER A 72 5.40 26.20 -24.67
N VAL A 73 6.23 26.56 -23.71
CA VAL A 73 7.10 27.76 -23.82
C VAL A 73 7.99 27.59 -25.06
N PRO A 74 8.04 28.56 -25.98
CA PRO A 74 8.79 28.39 -27.22
C PRO A 74 10.27 28.22 -26.96
N LYS A 75 10.81 27.02 -27.19
CA LYS A 75 12.24 26.86 -27.46
C LYS A 75 12.49 27.45 -28.84
N ARG A 76 13.57 28.25 -28.99
CA ARG A 76 14.00 29.04 -30.16
C ARG A 76 14.07 28.27 -31.52
N SER A 77 13.17 27.37 -31.84
CA SER A 77 13.12 26.67 -33.14
C SER A 77 11.85 27.00 -33.91
N ARG A 78 11.98 27.25 -35.24
CA ARG A 78 10.85 27.40 -36.18
C ARG A 78 10.12 26.04 -36.24
N GLY A 79 8.97 25.93 -35.57
CA GLY A 79 8.09 24.77 -35.64
C GLY A 79 6.74 25.06 -34.99
N ARG A 80 5.70 24.24 -35.29
CA ARG A 80 4.40 24.29 -34.63
C ARG A 80 4.62 24.14 -33.13
N LYS A 81 3.99 25.04 -32.32
CA LYS A 81 4.03 24.96 -30.86
C LYS A 81 3.61 23.56 -30.42
N ALA A 82 4.44 22.88 -29.64
CA ALA A 82 4.07 21.60 -29.06
C ALA A 82 3.01 21.84 -27.99
N ILE A 83 1.98 21.01 -27.98
CA ILE A 83 0.99 20.97 -26.92
C ILE A 83 1.48 19.98 -25.89
N ASN A 84 1.63 20.41 -24.65
CA ASN A 84 2.04 19.61 -23.53
C ASN A 84 0.83 19.14 -22.71
N LEU A 85 0.94 17.98 -22.12
CA LEU A 85 -0.03 17.37 -21.23
C LEU A 85 0.46 17.52 -19.79
N CYS A 86 -0.43 17.94 -18.91
CA CYS A 86 -0.19 18.04 -17.48
C CYS A 86 -1.30 17.37 -16.69
N VAL A 87 -0.94 16.77 -15.57
CA VAL A 87 -1.90 16.20 -14.61
C VAL A 87 -2.69 17.31 -13.94
N LYS A 88 -3.99 17.11 -13.80
CA LYS A 88 -4.87 18.00 -13.04
C LYS A 88 -5.06 17.43 -11.64
N HIS A 89 -4.30 17.92 -10.67
CA HIS A 89 -4.26 17.39 -9.30
C HIS A 89 -5.63 17.45 -8.62
N ASP A 90 -6.42 18.50 -8.86
CA ASP A 90 -7.77 18.71 -8.29
C ASP A 90 -8.89 18.11 -9.15
N GLY A 91 -8.57 17.23 -10.10
CA GLY A 91 -9.56 16.61 -11.01
C GLY A 91 -10.38 15.52 -10.33
N VAL A 92 -9.73 14.71 -9.50
CA VAL A 92 -10.32 13.61 -8.72
C VAL A 92 -9.65 13.49 -7.37
N TYR A 93 -10.39 12.90 -6.44
CA TYR A 93 -9.93 12.63 -5.08
C TYR A 93 -10.29 11.20 -4.70
N SER A 94 -9.49 10.61 -3.80
CA SER A 94 -9.80 9.35 -3.14
C SER A 94 -9.72 9.50 -1.63
N MET A 95 -10.49 8.70 -0.91
CA MET A 95 -10.38 8.60 0.53
C MET A 95 -9.67 7.29 0.88
N GLY A 96 -8.60 7.39 1.66
CA GLY A 96 -7.97 6.26 2.32
C GLY A 96 -8.60 6.01 3.68
N VAL A 97 -8.76 4.76 4.04
CA VAL A 97 -9.23 4.29 5.35
C VAL A 97 -8.26 3.23 5.84
N PHE A 98 -7.73 3.40 7.03
CA PHE A 98 -6.96 2.37 7.72
C PHE A 98 -7.72 1.93 8.98
N LEU A 99 -8.03 0.64 9.03
CA LEU A 99 -8.80 0.01 10.11
C LEU A 99 -7.87 -0.71 11.07
N THR A 100 -7.93 -0.33 12.35
CA THR A 100 -7.31 -1.07 13.45
C THR A 100 -8.37 -1.43 14.50
N TYR A 101 -8.01 -2.24 15.47
CA TYR A 101 -8.94 -2.65 16.54
C TYR A 101 -9.31 -1.51 17.50
N ASP A 102 -8.53 -0.43 17.56
CA ASP A 102 -8.67 0.67 18.52
C ASP A 102 -8.99 2.02 17.88
N ARG A 103 -8.88 2.14 16.54
CA ARG A 103 -9.18 3.39 15.83
C ARG A 103 -9.44 3.18 14.34
N ILE A 104 -10.10 4.16 13.74
CA ILE A 104 -10.19 4.36 12.30
C ILE A 104 -9.37 5.60 11.96
N ARG A 105 -8.49 5.49 10.96
CA ARG A 105 -7.77 6.62 10.40
C ARG A 105 -8.17 6.83 8.96
N THR A 106 -8.43 8.09 8.58
CA THR A 106 -8.80 8.44 7.22
C THR A 106 -7.91 9.54 6.67
N CYS A 107 -7.73 9.56 5.35
CA CYS A 107 -7.18 10.70 4.65
C CYS A 107 -7.95 10.95 3.35
N LEU A 108 -8.03 12.21 2.95
CA LEU A 108 -8.50 12.63 1.64
C LEU A 108 -7.29 13.06 0.82
N MET A 109 -7.16 12.50 -0.37
CA MET A 109 -5.99 12.67 -1.23
C MET A 109 -6.42 13.14 -2.62
N ASP A 110 -5.66 14.08 -3.20
CA ASP A 110 -5.81 14.52 -4.57
C ASP A 110 -5.09 13.56 -5.55
N TYR A 111 -5.28 13.77 -6.86
CA TYR A 111 -4.62 12.96 -7.89
C TYR A 111 -3.09 13.13 -7.93
N GLY A 112 -2.56 14.18 -7.35
CA GLY A 112 -1.11 14.40 -7.20
C GLY A 112 -0.49 13.67 -6.01
N ASN A 113 -1.24 12.81 -5.33
CA ASN A 113 -0.86 12.13 -4.09
C ASN A 113 -0.62 13.09 -2.90
N ASN A 114 -1.20 14.29 -2.92
CA ASN A 114 -1.15 15.19 -1.78
C ASN A 114 -2.30 14.87 -0.83
N VAL A 115 -1.98 14.62 0.44
CA VAL A 115 -2.99 14.50 1.50
C VAL A 115 -3.51 15.90 1.82
N ILE A 116 -4.80 16.15 1.55
CA ILE A 116 -5.45 17.46 1.77
C ILE A 116 -6.25 17.51 3.08
N TYR A 117 -6.58 16.37 3.65
CA TYR A 117 -7.25 16.23 4.94
C TYR A 117 -6.95 14.87 5.55
N SER A 118 -6.85 14.80 6.85
CA SER A 118 -6.77 13.55 7.61
C SER A 118 -7.55 13.66 8.91
N ASP A 119 -8.08 12.52 9.36
CA ASP A 119 -8.85 12.43 10.58
C ASP A 119 -8.60 11.08 11.27
N VAL A 120 -8.82 11.04 12.59
CA VAL A 120 -8.66 9.85 13.42
C VAL A 120 -9.82 9.74 14.37
N MET A 121 -10.53 8.63 14.32
CA MET A 121 -11.62 8.30 15.22
C MET A 121 -11.20 7.15 16.14
N PRO A 122 -11.08 7.36 17.47
CA PRO A 122 -10.84 6.27 18.40
C PRO A 122 -12.09 5.37 18.50
N LEU A 123 -11.86 4.07 18.68
CA LEU A 123 -12.91 3.07 18.84
C LEU A 123 -13.05 2.70 20.32
N GLU A 124 -14.28 2.76 20.84
CA GLU A 124 -14.56 2.51 22.24
C GLU A 124 -14.77 1.02 22.56
N LYS A 125 -15.26 0.26 21.58
CA LYS A 125 -15.53 -1.17 21.73
C LYS A 125 -14.28 -1.98 21.34
N ARG A 126 -14.12 -3.13 21.96
CA ARG A 126 -13.04 -4.06 21.60
C ARG A 126 -13.29 -4.75 20.26
N HIS A 127 -14.53 -4.95 19.87
CA HIS A 127 -14.92 -5.62 18.63
C HIS A 127 -16.03 -4.85 17.95
N TYR A 128 -15.86 -4.63 16.66
CA TYR A 128 -16.85 -4.02 15.78
C TYR A 128 -17.16 -4.97 14.63
N SER A 129 -18.43 -5.01 14.24
CA SER A 129 -18.82 -5.66 12.99
C SER A 129 -18.33 -4.84 11.79
N PRO A 130 -18.17 -5.46 10.60
CA PRO A 130 -17.83 -4.74 9.38
C PRO A 130 -18.79 -3.60 9.05
N HIS A 131 -20.10 -3.78 9.28
CA HIS A 131 -21.13 -2.77 9.04
C HIS A 131 -21.01 -1.58 10.01
N GLU A 132 -20.74 -1.83 11.29
CA GLU A 132 -20.51 -0.73 12.26
C GLU A 132 -19.31 0.13 11.85
N LEU A 133 -18.18 -0.50 11.42
CA LEU A 133 -17.01 0.26 10.96
C LEU A 133 -17.29 1.00 9.64
N ALA A 134 -18.02 0.39 8.70
CA ALA A 134 -18.41 1.07 7.47
C ALA A 134 -19.30 2.28 7.73
N ALA A 135 -20.24 2.19 8.68
CA ALA A 135 -21.08 3.30 9.11
C ALA A 135 -20.28 4.45 9.73
N LEU A 136 -19.33 4.13 10.63
CA LEU A 136 -18.41 5.13 11.19
C LEU A 136 -17.54 5.79 10.10
N CYS A 137 -17.05 5.01 9.15
CA CYS A 137 -16.29 5.54 8.00
C CYS A 137 -17.17 6.46 7.13
N ARG A 138 -18.46 6.15 6.95
CA ARG A 138 -19.41 7.05 6.29
C ARG A 138 -19.55 8.36 7.03
N GLU A 139 -19.71 8.33 8.35
CA GLU A 139 -19.76 9.54 9.17
C GLU A 139 -18.51 10.41 9.01
N MET A 140 -17.32 9.80 9.03
CA MET A 140 -16.06 10.50 8.78
C MET A 140 -15.99 11.08 7.36
N TYR A 141 -16.46 10.35 6.35
CA TYR A 141 -16.56 10.83 4.98
C TYR A 141 -17.52 12.03 4.86
N GLU A 142 -18.70 11.96 5.46
CA GLU A 142 -19.70 13.03 5.40
C GLU A 142 -19.30 14.29 6.20
N SER A 143 -18.53 14.11 7.28
CA SER A 143 -18.06 15.20 8.16
C SER A 143 -16.81 15.91 7.63
N ALA A 144 -16.09 15.31 6.66
CA ALA A 144 -14.90 15.93 6.09
C ALA A 144 -15.21 17.32 5.49
N PRO A 145 -14.28 18.31 5.65
CA PRO A 145 -14.54 19.69 5.25
C PRO A 145 -14.72 19.87 3.75
N LYS A 146 -15.95 20.13 3.32
CA LYS A 146 -16.35 20.18 1.90
C LYS A 146 -15.66 21.28 1.09
N HIS A 147 -15.16 22.34 1.76
CA HIS A 147 -14.46 23.45 1.09
C HIS A 147 -13.03 23.10 0.64
N LEU A 148 -12.48 21.96 1.09
CA LEU A 148 -11.14 21.49 0.73
C LEU A 148 -11.10 20.88 -0.67
N VAL A 149 -12.24 20.43 -1.19
CA VAL A 149 -12.37 19.88 -2.53
C VAL A 149 -13.18 20.84 -3.40
N ARG A 150 -12.78 20.93 -4.67
CA ARG A 150 -13.47 21.78 -5.63
C ARG A 150 -14.95 21.39 -5.83
N ASP A 151 -15.20 20.09 -5.90
CA ASP A 151 -16.53 19.49 -5.98
C ASP A 151 -16.50 18.16 -5.24
N TRP A 152 -17.41 17.98 -4.28
CA TRP A 152 -17.51 16.73 -3.51
C TRP A 152 -17.73 15.50 -4.40
N LYS A 153 -18.37 15.69 -5.57
CA LYS A 153 -18.56 14.64 -6.58
C LYS A 153 -17.24 14.16 -7.21
N CYS A 154 -16.15 14.90 -7.04
CA CYS A 154 -14.83 14.47 -7.50
C CYS A 154 -14.17 13.44 -6.57
N ILE A 155 -14.73 13.17 -5.37
CA ILE A 155 -14.32 12.03 -4.56
C ILE A 155 -14.98 10.80 -5.16
N CYS A 156 -14.19 9.99 -5.84
CA CYS A 156 -14.70 8.93 -6.70
C CYS A 156 -14.34 7.51 -6.22
N ALA A 157 -13.57 7.38 -5.12
CA ALA A 157 -13.13 6.08 -4.63
C ALA A 157 -12.78 6.08 -3.14
N ILE A 158 -12.94 4.92 -2.52
CA ILE A 158 -12.48 4.64 -1.15
C ILE A 158 -11.52 3.46 -1.19
N GLY A 159 -10.36 3.63 -0.58
CA GLY A 159 -9.40 2.57 -0.33
C GLY A 159 -9.44 2.15 1.13
N VAL A 160 -9.62 0.87 1.41
CA VAL A 160 -9.62 0.32 2.77
C VAL A 160 -8.37 -0.51 2.97
N SER A 161 -7.59 -0.18 3.98
CA SER A 161 -6.44 -0.94 4.46
C SER A 161 -6.80 -1.65 5.75
N CYS A 162 -6.51 -2.95 5.83
CA CYS A 162 -6.83 -3.78 6.99
C CYS A 162 -5.74 -4.82 7.23
N ALA A 163 -5.42 -5.05 8.50
CA ALA A 163 -4.49 -6.09 8.91
C ALA A 163 -5.07 -7.49 8.66
N GLY A 164 -4.23 -8.42 8.22
CA GLY A 164 -4.58 -9.82 8.00
C GLY A 164 -4.46 -10.29 6.56
N ILE A 165 -5.00 -11.48 6.29
CA ILE A 165 -5.00 -12.09 4.95
C ILE A 165 -6.16 -11.52 4.15
N VAL A 166 -5.83 -10.79 3.10
CA VAL A 166 -6.78 -10.06 2.26
C VAL A 166 -6.70 -10.55 0.82
N GLU A 167 -7.84 -10.77 0.18
CA GLU A 167 -7.99 -11.05 -1.24
C GLU A 167 -8.54 -9.81 -1.98
N PRO A 168 -7.69 -8.90 -2.44
CA PRO A 168 -8.13 -7.60 -2.98
C PRO A 168 -9.02 -7.72 -4.21
N LEU A 169 -8.75 -8.72 -5.09
CA LEU A 169 -9.55 -8.93 -6.30
C LEU A 169 -10.97 -9.42 -6.01
N GLN A 170 -11.19 -10.05 -4.86
CA GLN A 170 -12.48 -10.51 -4.40
C GLN A 170 -13.13 -9.55 -3.40
N GLY A 171 -12.39 -8.54 -2.95
CA GLY A 171 -12.86 -7.58 -1.95
C GLY A 171 -13.07 -8.17 -0.56
N ARG A 172 -12.34 -9.26 -0.23
CA ARG A 172 -12.58 -10.08 0.95
C ARG A 172 -11.41 -10.04 1.93
N VAL A 173 -11.73 -9.94 3.22
CA VAL A 173 -10.83 -10.29 4.32
C VAL A 173 -11.04 -11.77 4.62
N VAL A 174 -10.03 -12.59 4.29
CA VAL A 174 -10.07 -14.04 4.56
C VAL A 174 -9.96 -14.28 6.05
N LYS A 175 -9.01 -13.61 6.69
CA LYS A 175 -8.81 -13.70 8.14
C LYS A 175 -8.08 -12.47 8.66
N SER A 176 -8.59 -11.90 9.73
CA SER A 176 -7.92 -10.86 10.52
C SER A 176 -8.07 -11.19 12.00
N ASP A 177 -6.99 -11.68 12.62
CA ASP A 177 -6.97 -11.98 14.05
C ASP A 177 -7.15 -10.70 14.88
N GLN A 178 -6.63 -9.57 14.40
CA GLN A 178 -6.74 -8.27 15.05
C GLN A 178 -8.20 -7.76 15.09
N MET A 179 -8.95 -7.93 14.01
CA MET A 179 -10.35 -7.50 13.92
C MET A 179 -11.34 -8.57 14.38
N GLY A 180 -10.89 -9.81 14.58
CA GLY A 180 -11.75 -10.95 14.87
C GLY A 180 -12.63 -11.37 13.68
N TRP A 181 -12.17 -11.12 12.46
CA TRP A 181 -12.94 -11.38 11.23
C TRP A 181 -12.46 -12.63 10.49
N GLU A 182 -13.41 -13.34 9.91
CA GLU A 182 -13.15 -14.48 9.04
C GLU A 182 -14.14 -14.48 7.87
N ASN A 183 -13.63 -14.58 6.64
CA ASN A 183 -14.40 -14.62 5.38
C ASN A 183 -15.40 -13.46 5.23
N VAL A 184 -14.95 -12.22 5.44
CA VAL A 184 -15.79 -11.01 5.34
C VAL A 184 -15.65 -10.38 3.95
N ASP A 185 -16.76 -10.22 3.22
CA ASP A 185 -16.83 -9.49 1.95
C ASP A 185 -16.85 -7.96 2.22
N LEU A 186 -15.71 -7.44 2.66
CA LEU A 186 -15.59 -6.08 3.21
C LEU A 186 -15.88 -4.99 2.17
N VAL A 187 -15.48 -5.19 0.93
CA VAL A 187 -15.73 -4.24 -0.17
C VAL A 187 -17.24 -4.05 -0.40
N ASP A 188 -18.02 -5.13 -0.35
CA ASP A 188 -19.46 -5.03 -0.57
C ASP A 188 -20.14 -4.29 0.59
N VAL A 189 -19.76 -4.61 1.84
CA VAL A 189 -20.25 -3.90 3.03
C VAL A 189 -19.96 -2.39 2.95
N PHE A 190 -18.73 -2.00 2.61
CA PHE A 190 -18.37 -0.59 2.51
C PHE A 190 -19.06 0.11 1.33
N ARG A 191 -19.21 -0.58 0.19
CA ARG A 191 -19.89 -0.06 -0.99
C ARG A 191 -21.36 0.19 -0.73
N GLU A 192 -22.04 -0.74 -0.06
CA GLU A 192 -23.45 -0.61 0.33
C GLU A 192 -23.66 0.57 1.28
N GLU A 193 -22.76 0.73 2.25
CA GLU A 193 -22.88 1.76 3.28
C GLU A 193 -22.55 3.18 2.76
N ILE A 194 -21.51 3.32 1.94
CA ILE A 194 -20.98 4.64 1.53
C ILE A 194 -21.46 5.05 0.14
N GLY A 195 -21.78 4.09 -0.74
CA GLY A 195 -22.28 4.37 -2.09
C GLY A 195 -21.18 4.75 -3.10
N LEU A 196 -19.91 4.54 -2.78
CA LEU A 196 -18.76 4.78 -3.66
C LEU A 196 -18.06 3.48 -4.03
N PRO A 197 -17.32 3.43 -5.15
CA PRO A 197 -16.40 2.34 -5.45
C PRO A 197 -15.37 2.15 -4.33
N VAL A 198 -15.12 0.90 -3.95
CA VAL A 198 -14.25 0.55 -2.84
C VAL A 198 -13.16 -0.42 -3.31
N TRP A 199 -11.93 -0.18 -2.87
CA TRP A 199 -10.78 -1.08 -3.02
C TRP A 199 -10.26 -1.50 -1.66
N LEU A 200 -9.83 -2.74 -1.55
CA LEU A 200 -9.31 -3.33 -0.31
C LEU A 200 -7.86 -3.75 -0.52
N GLU A 201 -7.02 -3.48 0.48
CA GLU A 201 -5.64 -3.92 0.49
C GLU A 201 -5.21 -4.35 1.92
N ASN A 202 -4.22 -5.23 2.00
CA ASN A 202 -3.55 -5.54 3.26
C ASN A 202 -2.74 -4.34 3.75
N ASP A 203 -2.64 -4.15 5.06
CA ASP A 203 -1.97 -3.03 5.72
C ASP A 203 -0.49 -2.88 5.33
N VAL A 204 0.29 -3.95 5.39
CA VAL A 204 1.73 -3.91 5.04
C VAL A 204 1.94 -3.57 3.56
N LYS A 205 1.05 -4.07 2.68
CA LYS A 205 1.09 -3.77 1.24
C LYS A 205 0.64 -2.34 0.94
N SER A 206 -0.34 -1.83 1.69
CA SER A 206 -0.71 -0.41 1.67
C SER A 206 0.46 0.47 2.11
N CYS A 207 1.10 0.12 3.23
CA CYS A 207 2.29 0.82 3.71
C CYS A 207 3.39 0.91 2.66
N LEU A 208 3.72 -0.20 2.00
CA LEU A 208 4.70 -0.19 0.92
C LEU A 208 4.33 0.83 -0.18
N THR A 209 3.05 0.87 -0.56
CA THR A 209 2.54 1.80 -1.58
C THR A 209 2.66 3.26 -1.12
N GLY A 210 2.27 3.56 0.12
CA GLY A 210 2.36 4.89 0.71
C GLY A 210 3.80 5.37 0.87
N GLU A 211 4.69 4.52 1.38
CA GLU A 211 6.11 4.82 1.55
C GLU A 211 6.83 5.07 0.21
N LYS A 212 6.52 4.28 -0.81
CA LYS A 212 7.05 4.54 -2.16
C LYS A 212 6.62 5.90 -2.67
N ALA A 213 5.35 6.25 -2.54
CA ALA A 213 4.83 7.53 -3.00
C ALA A 213 5.43 8.72 -2.22
N CYS A 214 5.50 8.64 -0.90
CA CYS A 214 6.09 9.66 -0.04
C CYS A 214 7.56 9.95 -0.38
N ARG A 215 8.30 8.93 -0.81
CA ARG A 215 9.72 9.03 -1.17
C ARG A 215 9.96 9.30 -2.65
N GLY A 216 8.92 9.47 -3.45
CA GLY A 216 9.03 9.63 -4.89
C GLY A 216 9.65 8.42 -5.59
N LEU A 217 9.55 7.22 -5.00
CA LEU A 217 10.00 5.98 -5.63
C LEU A 217 8.98 5.55 -6.67
N THR A 218 9.45 5.45 -7.90
CA THR A 218 8.62 5.05 -9.06
C THR A 218 8.22 3.57 -8.99
N ASP A 219 7.20 3.17 -9.76
CA ASP A 219 6.69 1.81 -9.71
C ASP A 219 7.71 0.76 -10.24
N ASP A 220 8.63 1.15 -11.11
CA ASP A 220 9.70 0.29 -11.65
C ASP A 220 10.84 0.05 -10.65
N VAL A 221 10.91 0.79 -9.57
CA VAL A 221 11.88 0.57 -8.49
C VAL A 221 11.34 -0.48 -7.51
N ASP A 222 11.88 -1.69 -7.59
CA ASP A 222 11.50 -2.75 -6.65
C ASP A 222 11.95 -2.41 -5.23
N THR A 223 11.00 -2.46 -4.32
CA THR A 223 11.15 -2.01 -2.93
C THR A 223 10.51 -3.04 -2.01
N ALA A 224 11.11 -3.30 -0.86
CA ALA A 224 10.51 -4.08 0.21
C ALA A 224 10.19 -3.19 1.41
N TYR A 225 9.07 -3.47 2.07
CA TYR A 225 8.69 -2.89 3.35
C TYR A 225 8.62 -4.00 4.39
N LEU A 226 9.38 -3.86 5.46
CA LEU A 226 9.39 -4.76 6.59
C LEU A 226 8.70 -4.10 7.77
N MET A 227 7.50 -4.56 8.09
CA MET A 227 6.72 -4.11 9.23
C MET A 227 7.10 -4.90 10.48
N VAL A 228 7.45 -4.17 11.54
CA VAL A 228 7.77 -4.72 12.87
C VAL A 228 7.07 -3.87 13.95
N GLY A 229 6.17 -4.50 14.69
CA GLY A 229 5.35 -3.78 15.67
C GLY A 229 4.35 -4.69 16.35
N THR A 230 3.06 -4.46 16.12
CA THR A 230 1.98 -5.35 16.63
C THR A 230 2.05 -6.75 16.02
N GLY A 231 2.61 -6.86 14.80
CA GLY A 231 2.93 -8.09 14.09
C GLY A 231 4.27 -7.97 13.36
N VAL A 232 4.59 -8.97 12.54
CA VAL A 232 5.77 -8.99 11.67
C VAL A 232 5.36 -9.40 10.26
N GLY A 233 5.50 -8.49 9.30
CA GLY A 233 5.09 -8.73 7.92
C GLY A 233 6.04 -8.10 6.92
N VAL A 234 6.03 -8.64 5.70
CA VAL A 234 6.80 -8.11 4.56
C VAL A 234 5.87 -7.82 3.40
N ALA A 235 6.02 -6.68 2.78
CA ALA A 235 5.51 -6.42 1.45
C ALA A 235 6.70 -6.13 0.53
N ALA A 236 6.65 -6.61 -0.71
CA ALA A 236 7.68 -6.31 -1.71
C ALA A 236 7.05 -6.10 -3.08
N THR A 237 7.70 -5.28 -3.91
CA THR A 237 7.44 -5.24 -5.34
C THR A 237 8.47 -6.07 -6.07
N VAL A 238 8.03 -6.73 -7.13
CA VAL A 238 8.88 -7.47 -8.08
C VAL A 238 8.43 -7.10 -9.48
N SER A 239 9.34 -6.55 -10.26
CA SER A 239 9.05 -5.98 -11.59
C SER A 239 7.90 -4.95 -11.52
N GLY A 240 7.97 -4.06 -10.54
CA GLY A 240 7.01 -2.98 -10.33
C GLY A 240 5.64 -3.41 -9.80
N ARG A 241 5.46 -4.67 -9.38
CA ARG A 241 4.17 -5.19 -8.90
C ARG A 241 4.26 -5.71 -7.48
N VAL A 242 3.29 -5.37 -6.66
CA VAL A 242 3.19 -5.89 -5.30
C VAL A 242 3.07 -7.42 -5.35
N MET A 243 3.98 -8.09 -4.67
CA MET A 243 4.01 -9.54 -4.54
C MET A 243 2.87 -10.02 -3.62
N ARG A 244 1.94 -10.82 -4.14
CA ARG A 244 0.77 -11.29 -3.37
C ARG A 244 0.81 -12.78 -3.06
N GLY A 245 1.48 -13.57 -3.92
CA GLY A 245 1.42 -15.03 -3.85
C GLY A 245 0.10 -15.60 -4.36
N PHE A 246 -0.01 -16.92 -4.36
CA PHE A 246 -1.19 -17.64 -4.89
C PHE A 246 -2.44 -17.44 -4.02
N ASN A 247 -2.29 -17.47 -2.68
CA ASN A 247 -3.36 -17.30 -1.71
C ASN A 247 -3.29 -15.93 -1.00
N CYS A 248 -2.70 -14.92 -1.63
CA CYS A 248 -2.49 -13.58 -1.06
C CYS A 248 -1.71 -13.54 0.28
N ARG A 249 -0.96 -14.61 0.59
CA ARG A 249 -0.18 -14.76 1.85
C ARG A 249 1.29 -14.42 1.70
N SER A 250 1.72 -13.84 0.59
CA SER A 250 3.11 -13.40 0.46
C SER A 250 3.43 -12.37 1.54
N GLY A 251 4.53 -12.60 2.25
CA GLY A 251 4.99 -11.73 3.33
C GLY A 251 4.46 -12.04 4.73
N GLU A 252 3.61 -13.03 4.89
CA GLU A 252 3.11 -13.51 6.20
C GLU A 252 4.19 -14.34 6.91
N ILE A 253 5.23 -13.68 7.41
CA ILE A 253 6.42 -14.33 7.97
C ILE A 253 6.38 -14.48 9.49
N GLU A 254 5.44 -13.85 10.17
CA GLU A 254 5.36 -13.78 11.62
C GLU A 254 5.45 -15.16 12.31
N ARG A 255 4.79 -16.17 11.73
CA ARG A 255 4.70 -17.53 12.27
C ARG A 255 5.77 -18.49 11.72
N VAL A 256 6.74 -17.98 10.97
CA VAL A 256 7.85 -18.81 10.49
C VAL A 256 8.71 -19.25 11.66
N PRO A 257 8.93 -20.57 11.85
CA PRO A 257 9.85 -21.08 12.87
C PRO A 257 11.27 -20.61 12.58
N ILE A 258 11.93 -20.03 13.57
CA ILE A 258 13.29 -19.49 13.43
C ILE A 258 14.32 -20.62 13.42
N VAL A 259 14.05 -21.70 14.14
CA VAL A 259 14.90 -22.88 14.20
C VAL A 259 14.15 -24.07 13.58
N PRO A 260 14.67 -24.69 12.50
CA PRO A 260 14.04 -25.86 11.90
C PRO A 260 13.84 -26.98 12.93
N GLY A 261 12.62 -27.55 12.96
CA GLY A 261 12.28 -28.66 13.86
C GLY A 261 11.93 -28.26 15.29
N MET A 262 12.00 -26.98 15.63
CA MET A 262 11.51 -26.49 16.93
C MET A 262 10.00 -26.20 16.87
N PRO A 263 9.28 -26.31 18.01
CA PRO A 263 7.86 -25.97 18.08
C PRO A 263 7.58 -24.50 17.74
N TYR A 264 6.32 -24.17 17.51
CA TYR A 264 5.84 -22.81 17.22
C TYR A 264 6.24 -21.75 18.25
N GLU A 265 6.77 -22.17 19.39
CA GLU A 265 7.27 -21.30 20.46
C GLU A 265 8.55 -20.52 20.11
N THR A 266 9.16 -20.78 18.95
CA THR A 266 10.37 -20.09 18.47
C THR A 266 10.17 -19.40 17.14
N THR A 267 9.05 -18.71 16.98
CA THR A 267 8.72 -17.95 15.78
C THR A 267 9.24 -16.51 15.86
N LEU A 268 9.23 -15.83 14.71
CA LEU A 268 9.58 -14.41 14.63
C LEU A 268 8.68 -13.53 15.54
N HIS A 269 7.42 -13.92 15.68
CA HIS A 269 6.47 -13.24 16.58
C HIS A 269 7.04 -13.00 17.98
N GLN A 270 7.60 -14.04 18.60
CA GLN A 270 8.08 -13.99 20.00
C GLN A 270 9.32 -13.14 20.22
N HIS A 271 10.01 -12.75 19.14
CA HIS A 271 11.24 -11.97 19.26
C HIS A 271 11.13 -10.56 18.69
N LEU A 272 10.12 -10.30 17.87
CA LEU A 272 10.02 -9.06 17.09
C LEU A 272 8.74 -8.28 17.30
N THR A 273 7.72 -8.85 17.99
CA THR A 273 6.52 -8.07 18.27
C THR A 273 6.65 -7.27 19.56
N GLU A 274 5.96 -6.14 19.61
CA GLU A 274 5.90 -5.26 20.78
C GLU A 274 5.41 -6.01 22.02
N ALA A 275 4.31 -6.75 21.88
CA ALA A 275 3.73 -7.54 22.98
C ALA A 275 4.73 -8.57 23.55
N SER A 276 5.44 -9.29 22.67
CA SER A 276 6.41 -10.30 23.11
C SER A 276 7.64 -9.70 23.79
N LEU A 277 8.10 -8.54 23.36
CA LEU A 277 9.21 -7.84 24.03
C LEU A 277 8.80 -7.35 25.42
N ILE A 278 7.58 -6.81 25.55
CA ILE A 278 7.02 -6.37 26.85
C ILE A 278 6.83 -7.57 27.78
N GLU A 279 6.24 -8.68 27.31
CA GLU A 279 6.05 -9.91 28.09
C GLU A 279 7.38 -10.46 28.62
N ARG A 280 8.40 -10.52 27.78
CA ARG A 280 9.75 -10.92 28.17
C ARG A 280 10.35 -9.98 29.20
N ALA A 281 10.19 -8.67 29.05
CA ALA A 281 10.67 -7.67 30.00
C ALA A 281 9.94 -7.79 31.36
N ALA A 282 8.62 -7.94 31.33
CA ALA A 282 7.78 -8.11 32.50
C ALA A 282 8.11 -9.39 33.32
N SER A 283 8.68 -10.43 32.69
CA SER A 283 9.15 -11.62 33.38
C SER A 283 10.34 -11.33 34.31
N PHE A 284 11.11 -10.28 34.08
CA PHE A 284 12.21 -9.80 34.92
C PHE A 284 11.80 -8.65 35.83
N ASP A 285 10.93 -7.77 35.36
CA ASP A 285 10.42 -6.62 36.11
C ASP A 285 8.94 -6.40 35.76
N PRO A 286 8.01 -6.87 36.62
CA PRO A 286 6.57 -6.77 36.33
C PRO A 286 6.01 -5.34 36.22
N SER A 287 6.80 -4.32 36.52
CA SER A 287 6.40 -2.91 36.33
C SER A 287 6.52 -2.44 34.89
N ILE A 288 7.13 -3.23 34.01
CA ILE A 288 7.30 -2.89 32.58
C ILE A 288 6.07 -3.35 31.81
N ASP A 289 5.33 -2.38 31.32
CA ASP A 289 4.10 -2.53 30.53
C ASP A 289 4.17 -1.91 29.11
N ASN A 290 5.32 -1.33 28.76
CA ASN A 290 5.54 -0.70 27.47
C ASN A 290 7.01 -0.70 27.05
N ILE A 291 7.28 -0.39 25.77
CA ILE A 291 8.64 -0.37 25.21
C ILE A 291 9.54 0.70 25.84
N SER A 292 8.98 1.83 26.25
CA SER A 292 9.75 2.87 26.94
C SER A 292 10.33 2.36 28.26
N GLY A 293 9.59 1.54 29.02
CA GLY A 293 10.07 0.87 30.21
C GLY A 293 11.25 -0.08 29.95
N LEU A 294 11.17 -0.86 28.86
CA LEU A 294 12.28 -1.70 28.41
C LEU A 294 13.51 -0.86 28.04
N ILE A 295 13.33 0.23 27.30
CA ILE A 295 14.42 1.14 26.89
C ILE A 295 15.10 1.78 28.11
N LEU A 296 14.32 2.23 29.09
CA LEU A 296 14.86 2.79 30.34
C LEU A 296 15.62 1.78 31.19
N SER A 297 15.43 0.49 30.93
CA SER A 297 16.10 -0.61 31.63
C SER A 297 17.34 -1.16 30.92
N LEU A 298 17.83 -0.50 29.85
CA LEU A 298 18.97 -0.98 29.05
C LEU A 298 20.33 -0.97 29.81
N ASP A 299 20.38 -0.42 31.00
CA ASP A 299 21.50 -0.58 31.94
C ASP A 299 21.54 -2.01 32.56
N LYS A 300 20.42 -2.75 32.51
CA LYS A 300 20.30 -4.09 33.09
C LYS A 300 20.67 -5.19 32.08
N PRO A 301 21.40 -6.23 32.47
CA PRO A 301 21.84 -7.31 31.56
C PRO A 301 20.68 -8.00 30.80
N TRP A 302 19.55 -8.23 31.47
CA TRP A 302 18.39 -8.89 30.85
C TRP A 302 17.76 -8.03 29.74
N ALA A 303 17.70 -6.70 29.90
CA ALA A 303 17.17 -5.79 28.89
C ALA A 303 18.10 -5.73 27.68
N GLN A 304 19.43 -5.70 27.92
CA GLN A 304 20.41 -5.79 26.83
C GLN A 304 20.28 -7.11 26.05
N GLN A 305 20.02 -8.24 26.76
CA GLN A 305 19.81 -9.54 26.10
C GLN A 305 18.55 -9.52 25.22
N ILE A 306 17.44 -8.96 25.70
CA ILE A 306 16.20 -8.81 24.92
C ILE A 306 16.47 -7.99 23.64
N LEU A 307 17.15 -6.85 23.77
CA LEU A 307 17.51 -6.02 22.62
C LEU A 307 18.48 -6.71 21.67
N SER A 308 19.47 -7.45 22.19
CA SER A 308 20.41 -8.24 21.39
C SER A 308 19.70 -9.31 20.57
N ASP A 309 18.76 -10.03 21.18
CA ASP A 309 17.93 -11.01 20.47
C ASP A 309 17.08 -10.35 19.38
N PHE A 310 16.42 -9.24 19.71
CA PHE A 310 15.66 -8.45 18.74
C PHE A 310 16.52 -8.06 17.51
N LYS A 311 17.71 -7.50 17.74
CA LYS A 311 18.64 -7.13 16.68
C LYS A 311 19.04 -8.31 15.81
N ARG A 312 19.35 -9.47 16.44
CA ARG A 312 19.74 -10.67 15.72
C ARG A 312 18.65 -11.16 14.77
N TYR A 313 17.40 -11.20 15.23
CA TYR A 313 16.28 -11.64 14.41
C TYR A 313 15.86 -10.61 13.36
N LEU A 314 15.94 -9.32 13.69
CA LEU A 314 15.72 -8.25 12.71
C LEU A 314 16.76 -8.30 11.59
N SER A 315 18.05 -8.45 11.94
CA SER A 315 19.12 -8.62 10.95
C SER A 315 18.91 -9.85 10.06
N PHE A 316 18.47 -10.97 10.65
CA PHE A 316 18.14 -12.18 9.88
C PHE A 316 17.04 -11.94 8.87
N ILE A 317 15.94 -11.26 9.25
CA ILE A 317 14.84 -10.97 8.29
C ILE A 317 15.30 -10.01 7.21
N ILE A 318 16.07 -8.97 7.54
CA ILE A 318 16.60 -8.03 6.55
C ILE A 318 17.38 -8.79 5.48
N GLN A 319 18.29 -9.69 5.89
CA GLN A 319 19.08 -10.50 4.97
C GLN A 319 18.23 -11.50 4.17
N MET A 320 17.21 -12.08 4.79
CA MET A 320 16.26 -12.96 4.10
C MET A 320 15.48 -12.21 3.02
N VAL A 321 14.98 -11.01 3.33
CA VAL A 321 14.25 -10.16 2.37
C VAL A 321 15.16 -9.72 1.24
N ASP A 322 16.38 -9.31 1.55
CA ASP A 322 17.40 -8.96 0.56
C ASP A 322 17.70 -10.14 -0.37
N GLY A 323 17.96 -11.32 0.17
CA GLY A 323 18.29 -12.51 -0.63
C GLY A 323 17.13 -13.10 -1.45
N VAL A 324 15.88 -12.85 -1.06
CA VAL A 324 14.68 -13.39 -1.74
C VAL A 324 14.11 -12.42 -2.77
N CYS A 325 14.11 -11.14 -2.46
CA CYS A 325 13.44 -10.09 -3.27
C CYS A 325 14.43 -9.24 -4.07
N ASP A 326 15.71 -9.17 -3.67
CA ASP A 326 16.76 -8.31 -4.25
C ASP A 326 16.23 -6.88 -4.53
N PRO A 327 15.68 -6.19 -3.52
CA PRO A 327 15.05 -4.90 -3.74
C PRO A 327 16.09 -3.79 -3.82
N TYR A 328 15.79 -2.74 -4.58
CA TYR A 328 16.59 -1.50 -4.58
C TYR A 328 16.65 -0.87 -3.18
N ARG A 329 15.54 -0.98 -2.40
CA ARG A 329 15.45 -0.46 -1.03
C ARG A 329 14.65 -1.41 -0.14
N ILE A 330 15.06 -1.48 1.13
CA ILE A 330 14.30 -2.09 2.21
C ILE A 330 13.91 -0.99 3.19
N ILE A 331 12.62 -0.80 3.40
CA ILE A 331 12.08 0.20 4.33
C ILE A 331 11.65 -0.54 5.59
N LEU A 332 12.24 -0.18 6.73
CA LEU A 332 11.86 -0.72 8.03
C LEU A 332 10.83 0.18 8.68
N GLY A 333 9.67 -0.35 9.01
CA GLY A 333 8.61 0.43 9.63
C GLY A 333 7.76 -0.38 10.62
N GLY A 334 6.56 0.11 10.90
CA GLY A 334 5.70 -0.41 11.95
C GLY A 334 5.80 0.42 13.22
N THR A 335 5.07 0.02 14.28
CA THR A 335 4.97 0.79 15.53
C THR A 335 6.23 0.71 16.39
N LEU A 336 7.01 -0.34 16.26
CA LEU A 336 8.16 -0.62 17.12
C LEU A 336 9.47 -0.03 16.59
N ILE A 337 9.66 -0.02 15.27
CA ILE A 337 10.92 0.44 14.64
C ILE A 337 11.28 1.89 14.99
N PRO A 338 10.36 2.87 14.95
CA PRO A 338 10.71 4.25 15.32
C PRO A 338 11.20 4.38 16.78
N GLN A 339 10.64 3.58 17.70
CA GLN A 339 11.02 3.59 19.12
C GLN A 339 12.42 3.01 19.34
N LEU A 340 12.79 1.98 18.58
CA LEU A 340 14.08 1.30 18.68
C LEU A 340 15.14 1.82 17.67
N ALA A 341 14.80 2.77 16.81
CA ALA A 341 15.69 3.31 15.77
C ALA A 341 17.10 3.72 16.28
N PRO A 342 17.25 4.39 17.45
CA PRO A 342 18.57 4.72 17.96
C PRO A 342 19.44 3.51 18.29
N TYR A 343 18.83 2.38 18.60
CA TYR A 343 19.49 1.17 19.12
C TYR A 343 19.76 0.11 18.05
N ILE A 344 19.25 0.26 16.83
CA ILE A 344 19.37 -0.72 15.74
C ILE A 344 20.29 -0.27 14.60
N LYS A 345 20.84 0.93 14.66
CA LYS A 345 21.68 1.50 13.57
C LYS A 345 22.87 0.63 13.20
N ASP A 346 23.44 -0.05 14.19
CA ASP A 346 24.62 -0.90 14.05
C ASP A 346 24.37 -2.21 13.29
N ILE A 347 23.10 -2.58 13.10
CA ILE A 347 22.73 -3.79 12.36
C ILE A 347 22.17 -3.50 10.95
N LEU A 348 22.05 -2.23 10.57
CA LEU A 348 21.63 -1.88 9.23
C LEU A 348 22.81 -2.07 8.27
N PRO A 349 22.68 -2.96 7.25
CA PRO A 349 23.85 -3.40 6.49
C PRO A 349 24.43 -2.33 5.56
N ASP A 350 23.60 -1.47 5.01
CA ASP A 350 23.99 -0.41 4.06
C ASP A 350 22.90 0.66 3.91
N GLU A 351 23.15 1.63 3.02
CA GLU A 351 22.23 2.74 2.72
C GLU A 351 20.92 2.31 2.04
N ARG A 352 20.79 1.07 1.59
CA ARG A 352 19.56 0.53 1.01
C ARG A 352 18.51 0.25 2.07
N VAL A 353 18.92 0.04 3.32
CA VAL A 353 18.01 -0.20 4.43
C VAL A 353 17.76 1.12 5.16
N ILE A 354 16.54 1.60 5.08
CA ILE A 354 16.12 2.89 5.65
C ILE A 354 14.96 2.71 6.63
N ILE A 355 14.82 3.65 7.55
CA ILE A 355 13.66 3.69 8.45
C ILE A 355 12.53 4.42 7.76
N GLY A 356 11.33 3.81 7.80
CA GLY A 356 10.09 4.33 7.24
C GLY A 356 9.56 5.54 8.00
N GLU A 357 8.58 6.18 7.38
CA GLU A 357 7.78 7.24 7.99
C GLU A 357 6.78 6.66 9.02
N ASN A 358 5.79 7.44 9.39
CA ASN A 358 4.73 6.97 10.27
C ASN A 358 3.92 5.84 9.59
N TYR A 359 3.88 4.67 10.23
CA TYR A 359 3.20 3.48 9.73
C TYR A 359 1.73 3.74 9.36
N GLU A 360 0.97 4.39 10.25
CA GLU A 360 -0.44 4.64 10.04
C GLU A 360 -0.69 5.62 8.88
N ASP A 361 0.16 6.66 8.76
CA ASP A 361 0.09 7.60 7.64
C ASP A 361 0.42 6.91 6.32
N ALA A 362 1.43 6.05 6.30
CA ALA A 362 1.77 5.27 5.11
C ALA A 362 0.65 4.29 4.72
N CYS A 363 0.02 3.61 5.69
CA CYS A 363 -1.10 2.71 5.43
C CYS A 363 -2.31 3.42 4.82
N VAL A 364 -2.74 4.52 5.42
CA VAL A 364 -3.93 5.25 4.97
C VAL A 364 -3.69 5.93 3.61
N THR A 365 -2.49 6.48 3.40
CA THR A 365 -2.06 7.07 2.13
C THR A 365 -2.00 6.01 1.03
N GLY A 366 -1.39 4.87 1.32
CA GLY A 366 -1.30 3.75 0.38
C GLY A 366 -2.67 3.21 -0.01
N ALA A 367 -3.62 3.11 0.91
CA ALA A 367 -5.00 2.74 0.62
C ALA A 367 -5.67 3.73 -0.35
N ALA A 368 -5.49 5.04 -0.11
CA ALA A 368 -6.01 6.08 -1.00
C ALA A 368 -5.43 5.96 -2.43
N ILE A 369 -4.11 5.72 -2.55
CA ILE A 369 -3.43 5.52 -3.84
C ILE A 369 -3.96 4.29 -4.57
N VAL A 370 -4.15 3.17 -3.87
CA VAL A 370 -4.70 1.93 -4.46
C VAL A 370 -6.10 2.19 -5.04
N ALA A 371 -6.96 2.89 -4.30
CA ALA A 371 -8.30 3.25 -4.76
C ALA A 371 -8.26 4.22 -5.94
N MET A 372 -7.44 5.26 -5.88
CA MET A 372 -7.26 6.23 -6.95
C MET A 372 -6.86 5.55 -8.27
N ARG A 373 -5.83 4.71 -8.23
CA ARG A 373 -5.36 3.95 -9.40
C ARG A 373 -6.43 2.99 -9.93
N GLY A 374 -7.17 2.36 -9.03
CA GLY A 374 -8.25 1.44 -9.37
C GLY A 374 -9.40 2.13 -10.10
N VAL A 375 -9.92 3.22 -9.55
CA VAL A 375 -11.06 3.95 -10.14
C VAL A 375 -10.68 4.61 -11.46
N ILE A 376 -9.51 5.24 -11.56
CA ILE A 376 -9.06 5.85 -12.81
C ILE A 376 -8.98 4.80 -13.92
N THR A 377 -8.41 3.63 -13.62
CA THR A 377 -8.34 2.54 -14.58
C THR A 377 -9.72 2.06 -15.02
N ALA A 378 -10.68 1.93 -14.10
CA ALA A 378 -12.05 1.54 -14.41
C ALA A 378 -12.74 2.59 -15.31
N LEU A 379 -12.68 3.86 -14.94
CA LEU A 379 -13.28 4.98 -15.70
C LEU A 379 -12.71 5.10 -17.12
N ILE A 380 -11.40 4.93 -17.29
CA ILE A 380 -10.80 4.97 -18.64
C ILE A 380 -11.25 3.76 -19.46
N ASN A 381 -11.38 2.58 -18.85
CA ASN A 381 -11.85 1.39 -19.54
C ASN A 381 -13.28 1.58 -20.07
N GLU A 382 -14.17 2.13 -19.27
CA GLU A 382 -15.55 2.44 -19.67
C GLU A 382 -15.59 3.44 -20.84
N GLN A 383 -14.82 4.52 -20.78
CA GLN A 383 -14.78 5.51 -21.86
C GLN A 383 -14.15 4.99 -23.16
N ILE A 384 -13.26 4.04 -23.10
CA ILE A 384 -12.64 3.47 -24.30
C ILE A 384 -13.53 2.38 -24.94
N GLU A 385 -14.50 1.82 -24.24
CA GLU A 385 -15.48 0.85 -24.78
C GLU A 385 -16.62 1.50 -25.56
N LEU A 386 -16.87 2.77 -25.34
CA LEU A 386 -17.80 3.61 -26.11
C LEU A 386 -17.11 4.22 -27.33
#